data_524f673649a093246f90a36ccb0a8133
#
_entry.id   524f673649a093246f90a36ccb0a8133
#
_cell.length_a   1.000
_cell.length_b   1.000
_cell.length_c   1.000
_cell.angle_alpha   90.00
_cell.angle_beta   90.00
_cell.angle_gamma   90.00
#
_symmetry.space_group_name_H-M   'P 1'
#
loop_
_entity.id
_entity.type
_entity.pdbx_description
1 polymer ?
#
loop_
_entity_poly.entity_id
_entity_poly.type
_entity_poly.pdbx_seq_one_letter_code
_entity_poly.pdbx_strand_id
1 'polypeptide(L)'
;MALKLNKDLKMYYSIGEVAEMFDVNESLLRYWEKEFPTMISPKKGGGKVRQYNKEDIANIRVVYHLVKECGLTLDGAKKRLKVSKEKTVNQAEVIDRLISVKEELDSIRKELDYLT
;
A
#
# COMPACT_ATOMS: atom_id res chain seq x y z
N MET A 1 8.06 3.46 20.65
CA MET A 1 8.90 3.62 19.46
C MET A 1 9.69 2.35 19.11
N ALA A 2 10.39 1.73 20.05
CA ALA A 2 11.06 0.44 19.82
C ALA A 2 10.10 -0.67 19.38
N LEU A 3 8.89 -0.68 19.92
CA LEU A 3 7.82 -1.62 19.56
C LEU A 3 7.38 -1.49 18.10
N LYS A 4 7.40 -0.26 17.57
CA LYS A 4 7.03 0.03 16.19
C LYS A 4 8.06 -0.50 15.21
N LEU A 5 9.33 -0.40 15.55
CA LEU A 5 10.43 -0.93 14.76
C LEU A 5 10.40 -2.47 14.71
N ASN A 6 10.10 -3.11 15.84
CA ASN A 6 9.99 -4.57 15.91
C ASN A 6 8.82 -5.08 15.07
N LYS A 7 7.70 -4.35 15.02
CA LYS A 7 6.56 -4.69 14.16
C LYS A 7 6.90 -4.56 12.69
N ASP A 8 7.67 -3.54 12.31
CA ASP A 8 8.08 -3.33 10.93
C ASP A 8 9.04 -4.40 10.42
N LEU A 9 9.71 -5.11 11.32
CA LEU A 9 10.64 -6.18 10.98
C LEU A 9 9.99 -7.54 10.83
N LYS A 10 8.74 -7.70 11.24
CA LYS A 10 8.00 -8.95 11.08
C LYS A 10 7.69 -9.20 9.61
N MET A 11 7.87 -10.44 9.17
CA MET A 11 7.50 -10.87 7.82
C MET A 11 6.01 -11.13 7.68
N TYR A 12 5.38 -11.61 8.75
CA TYR A 12 3.97 -11.99 8.76
C TYR A 12 3.28 -11.49 10.02
N TYR A 13 2.02 -11.15 9.85
CA TYR A 13 1.16 -10.67 10.93
C TYR A 13 -0.11 -11.50 10.99
N SER A 14 -0.62 -11.73 12.20
CA SER A 14 -1.89 -12.43 12.39
C SER A 14 -3.07 -11.49 12.06
N ILE A 15 -4.26 -12.08 11.84
CA ILE A 15 -5.47 -11.29 11.61
C ILE A 15 -5.79 -10.38 12.81
N GLY A 16 -5.53 -10.85 14.03
CA GLY A 16 -5.73 -10.04 15.23
C GLY A 16 -4.81 -8.83 15.29
N GLU A 17 -3.55 -9.00 14.93
CA GLU A 17 -2.58 -7.92 14.85
C GLU A 17 -2.96 -6.88 13.79
N VAL A 18 -3.40 -7.33 12.61
CA VAL A 18 -3.83 -6.43 11.54
C VAL A 18 -5.12 -5.69 11.91
N ALA A 19 -6.08 -6.38 12.53
CA ALA A 19 -7.31 -5.78 13.02
C ALA A 19 -7.02 -4.66 14.03
N GLU A 20 -6.07 -4.90 14.91
CA GLU A 20 -5.63 -3.91 15.89
C GLU A 20 -4.97 -2.70 15.24
N MET A 21 -4.12 -2.91 14.22
CA MET A 21 -3.47 -1.83 13.47
C MET A 21 -4.46 -0.85 12.84
N PHE A 22 -5.57 -1.36 12.33
CA PHE A 22 -6.59 -0.57 11.64
C PHE A 22 -7.80 -0.24 12.49
N ASP A 23 -7.82 -0.71 13.74
CA ASP A 23 -8.94 -0.54 14.66
C ASP A 23 -10.26 -1.01 14.05
N VAL A 24 -10.24 -2.21 13.51
CA VAL A 24 -11.40 -2.85 12.88
C VAL A 24 -11.59 -4.27 13.42
N ASN A 25 -12.76 -4.84 13.17
CA ASN A 25 -13.05 -6.21 13.55
C ASN A 25 -12.36 -7.21 12.59
N GLU A 26 -11.97 -8.36 13.10
CA GLU A 26 -11.42 -9.44 12.27
C GLU A 26 -12.41 -9.89 11.20
N SER A 27 -13.70 -9.88 11.50
CA SER A 27 -14.76 -10.21 10.56
C SER A 27 -14.75 -9.31 9.33
N LEU A 28 -14.46 -8.02 9.52
CA LEU A 28 -14.37 -7.06 8.42
C LEU A 28 -13.18 -7.37 7.53
N LEU A 29 -12.04 -7.74 8.11
CA LEU A 29 -10.85 -8.14 7.35
C LEU A 29 -11.11 -9.39 6.51
N ARG A 30 -11.80 -10.39 7.06
CA ARG A 30 -12.20 -11.60 6.32
C ARG A 30 -13.14 -11.26 5.18
N TYR A 31 -14.06 -10.34 5.41
CA TYR A 31 -14.98 -9.86 4.39
C TYR A 31 -14.24 -9.17 3.25
N TRP A 32 -13.29 -8.29 3.55
CA TRP A 32 -12.47 -7.62 2.54
C TRP A 32 -11.59 -8.61 1.78
N GLU A 33 -11.05 -9.61 2.45
CA GLU A 33 -10.29 -10.69 1.82
C GLU A 33 -11.14 -11.40 0.76
N LYS A 34 -12.39 -11.66 1.07
CA LYS A 34 -13.34 -12.29 0.14
C LYS A 34 -13.68 -11.37 -1.04
N GLU A 35 -13.87 -10.10 -0.78
CA GLU A 35 -14.25 -9.12 -1.81
C GLU A 35 -13.08 -8.65 -2.67
N PHE A 36 -11.88 -8.67 -2.14
CA PHE A 36 -10.66 -8.26 -2.85
C PHE A 36 -9.62 -9.39 -2.88
N PRO A 37 -9.94 -10.54 -3.50
CA PRO A 37 -9.06 -11.71 -3.43
C PRO A 37 -7.72 -11.54 -4.15
N THR A 38 -7.64 -10.63 -5.11
CA THR A 38 -6.39 -10.35 -5.83
C THR A 38 -5.46 -9.40 -5.06
N MET A 39 -6.01 -8.60 -4.18
CA MET A 39 -5.25 -7.62 -3.39
C MET A 39 -4.86 -8.16 -2.02
N ILE A 40 -5.78 -8.85 -1.36
CA ILE A 40 -5.61 -9.35 0.00
C ILE A 40 -5.63 -10.87 -0.06
N SER A 41 -4.45 -11.47 -0.09
CA SER A 41 -4.28 -12.94 -0.21
C SER A 41 -3.34 -13.43 0.88
N PRO A 42 -3.78 -13.49 2.15
CA PRO A 42 -2.93 -13.97 3.22
C PRO A 42 -2.63 -15.46 3.03
N LYS A 43 -1.41 -15.85 3.34
CA LYS A 43 -1.04 -17.26 3.34
C LYS A 43 -1.68 -17.95 4.53
N LYS A 44 -2.25 -19.12 4.30
CA LYS A 44 -2.74 -19.99 5.37
C LYS A 44 -1.65 -20.99 5.71
N GLY A 45 -1.01 -20.79 6.86
CA GLY A 45 -0.03 -21.74 7.37
C GLY A 45 -0.67 -23.01 7.90
N GLY A 46 0.13 -23.94 8.38
CA GLY A 46 -0.36 -25.15 9.02
C GLY A 46 -1.34 -24.80 10.16
N GLY A 47 -2.52 -25.42 10.17
CA GLY A 47 -3.56 -25.10 11.15
C GLY A 47 -4.53 -24.01 10.73
N LYS A 48 -4.54 -23.60 9.48
CA LYS A 48 -5.45 -22.58 8.90
C LYS A 48 -5.34 -21.19 9.49
N VAL A 49 -4.21 -20.83 10.07
CA VAL A 49 -3.95 -19.48 10.58
C VAL A 49 -3.55 -18.57 9.43
N ARG A 50 -4.23 -17.44 9.30
CA ARG A 50 -3.94 -16.45 8.29
C ARG A 50 -2.65 -15.70 8.63
N GLN A 51 -1.79 -15.56 7.64
CA GLN A 51 -0.53 -14.82 7.77
C GLN A 51 -0.50 -13.71 6.73
N TYR A 52 -0.59 -12.47 7.18
CA TYR A 52 -0.57 -11.28 6.33
C TYR A 52 0.85 -10.76 6.20
N ASN A 53 1.33 -10.57 4.98
CA ASN A 53 2.64 -9.96 4.73
C ASN A 53 2.50 -8.42 4.63
N LYS A 54 3.61 -7.73 4.44
CA LYS A 54 3.61 -6.26 4.32
C LYS A 54 2.81 -5.76 3.12
N GLU A 55 2.84 -6.50 2.03
CA GLU A 55 2.08 -6.18 0.82
C GLU A 55 0.57 -6.28 1.07
N ASP A 56 0.14 -7.34 1.75
CA ASP A 56 -1.26 -7.51 2.14
C ASP A 56 -1.71 -6.35 3.02
N ILE A 57 -0.88 -5.94 3.98
CA ILE A 57 -1.18 -4.83 4.90
C ILE A 57 -1.27 -3.51 4.13
N ALA A 58 -0.39 -3.28 3.18
CA ALA A 58 -0.44 -2.09 2.34
C ALA A 58 -1.73 -2.04 1.52
N ASN A 59 -2.14 -3.17 0.97
CA ASN A 59 -3.39 -3.28 0.22
C ASN A 59 -4.62 -3.08 1.10
N ILE A 60 -4.60 -3.63 2.32
CA ILE A 60 -5.66 -3.40 3.31
C ILE A 60 -5.77 -1.92 3.65
N ARG A 61 -4.65 -1.23 3.77
CA ARG A 61 -4.63 0.21 4.03
C ARG A 61 -5.32 1.00 2.92
N VAL A 62 -5.08 0.62 1.66
CA VAL A 62 -5.74 1.25 0.51
C VAL A 62 -7.26 1.00 0.56
N VAL A 63 -7.69 -0.22 0.82
CA VAL A 63 -9.11 -0.56 0.95
C VAL A 63 -9.75 0.21 2.11
N TYR A 64 -9.08 0.25 3.25
CA TYR A 64 -9.53 1.00 4.42
C TYR A 64 -9.74 2.49 4.09
N HIS A 65 -8.76 3.08 3.43
CA HIS A 65 -8.85 4.48 3.02
C HIS A 65 -10.06 4.74 2.12
N LEU A 66 -10.26 3.91 1.11
CA LEU A 66 -11.36 4.09 0.17
C LEU A 66 -12.74 3.87 0.80
N VAL A 67 -12.86 2.84 1.62
CA VAL A 67 -14.16 2.46 2.20
C VAL A 67 -14.49 3.29 3.44
N LYS A 68 -13.54 3.43 4.37
CA LYS A 68 -13.78 4.08 5.66
C LYS A 68 -13.55 5.60 5.64
N GLU A 69 -12.50 6.05 4.98
CA GLU A 69 -12.17 7.48 4.98
C GLU A 69 -12.86 8.23 3.84
N CYS A 70 -12.91 7.65 2.64
CA CYS A 70 -13.59 8.24 1.49
C CYS A 70 -15.08 7.92 1.43
N GLY A 71 -15.56 6.95 2.22
CA GLY A 71 -16.96 6.58 2.27
C GLY A 71 -17.47 5.88 1.02
N LEU A 72 -16.61 5.28 0.22
CA LEU A 72 -17.01 4.57 -0.98
C LEU A 72 -17.66 3.23 -0.65
N THR A 73 -18.58 2.81 -1.52
CA THR A 73 -19.10 1.44 -1.48
C THR A 73 -18.03 0.46 -1.93
N LEU A 74 -18.19 -0.83 -1.64
CA LEU A 74 -17.25 -1.84 -2.10
C LEU A 74 -17.12 -1.84 -3.62
N ASP A 75 -18.23 -1.74 -4.34
CA ASP A 75 -18.22 -1.68 -5.80
C ASP A 75 -17.51 -0.41 -6.31
N GLY A 76 -17.75 0.71 -5.66
CA GLY A 76 -17.07 1.96 -5.97
C GLY A 76 -15.56 1.87 -5.71
N ALA A 77 -15.17 1.25 -4.59
CA ALA A 77 -13.77 1.01 -4.26
C ALA A 77 -13.11 0.10 -5.30
N LYS A 78 -13.76 -0.98 -5.71
CA LYS A 78 -13.25 -1.89 -6.75
C LYS A 78 -13.03 -1.18 -8.08
N LYS A 79 -13.97 -0.36 -8.49
CA LYS A 79 -13.86 0.43 -9.72
C LYS A 79 -12.72 1.42 -9.65
N ARG A 80 -12.57 2.11 -8.52
CA ARG A 80 -11.51 3.08 -8.31
C ARG A 80 -10.13 2.44 -8.32
N LEU A 81 -9.98 1.27 -7.71
CA LEU A 81 -8.74 0.51 -7.71
C LEU A 81 -8.35 0.04 -9.12
N LYS A 82 -9.33 -0.36 -9.92
CA LYS A 82 -9.11 -0.76 -11.30
C LYS A 82 -8.57 0.39 -12.15
N VAL A 83 -9.13 1.58 -12.00
CA VAL A 83 -8.67 2.80 -12.66
C VAL A 83 -7.32 3.26 -12.12
N SER A 84 -7.12 3.21 -10.80
CA SER A 84 -5.86 3.57 -10.15
C SER A 84 -4.70 2.71 -10.59
N LYS A 85 -4.92 1.44 -10.88
CA LYS A 85 -3.86 0.53 -11.30
C LYS A 85 -3.24 0.98 -12.62
N GLU A 86 -4.06 1.42 -13.56
CA GLU A 86 -3.60 1.99 -14.83
C GLU A 86 -2.92 3.34 -14.64
N LYS A 87 -3.52 4.21 -13.82
CA LYS A 87 -2.95 5.53 -13.50
C LYS A 87 -1.64 5.43 -12.74
N THR A 88 -1.50 4.45 -11.85
CA THR A 88 -0.28 4.28 -11.05
C THR A 88 0.92 3.95 -11.93
N VAL A 89 0.74 3.11 -12.95
CA VAL A 89 1.80 2.80 -13.91
C VAL A 89 2.22 4.07 -14.64
N ASN A 90 1.27 4.86 -15.13
CA ASN A 90 1.54 6.13 -15.84
C ASN A 90 2.20 7.16 -14.92
N GLN A 91 1.77 7.24 -13.66
CA GLN A 91 2.34 8.16 -12.67
C GLN A 91 3.78 7.78 -12.33
N ALA A 92 4.08 6.49 -12.23
CA ALA A 92 5.44 6.02 -11.97
C ALA A 92 6.40 6.45 -13.10
N GLU A 93 5.97 6.31 -14.36
CA GLU A 93 6.74 6.77 -15.51
C GLU A 93 6.97 8.28 -15.51
N VAL A 94 5.93 9.04 -15.17
CA VAL A 94 6.02 10.51 -15.08
C VAL A 94 6.98 10.92 -13.97
N ILE A 95 6.91 10.28 -12.80
CA ILE A 95 7.80 10.54 -11.68
C ILE A 95 9.25 10.24 -12.06
N ASP A 96 9.51 9.13 -12.72
CA ASP A 96 10.85 8.77 -13.18
C ASP A 96 11.42 9.82 -14.15
N ARG A 97 10.60 10.31 -15.07
CA ARG A 97 10.99 11.39 -15.99
C ARG A 97 11.28 12.69 -15.25
N LEU A 98 10.45 13.04 -14.25
CA LEU A 98 10.67 14.22 -13.44
C LEU A 98 11.96 14.14 -12.64
N ILE A 99 12.29 12.98 -12.09
CA ILE A 99 13.55 12.76 -11.39
C ILE A 99 14.73 12.93 -12.35
N SER A 100 14.67 12.38 -13.56
CA SER A 100 15.70 12.51 -14.58
C SER A 100 15.92 13.97 -14.97
N VAL A 101 14.84 14.72 -15.20
CA VAL A 101 14.91 16.15 -15.52
C VAL A 101 15.51 16.94 -14.38
N LYS A 102 15.14 16.62 -13.14
CA LYS A 102 15.70 17.27 -11.96
C LYS A 102 17.20 17.05 -11.87
N GLU A 103 17.66 15.84 -12.11
CA GLU A 103 19.08 15.50 -12.09
C GLU A 103 19.84 16.27 -13.19
N GLU A 104 19.28 16.38 -14.38
CA GLU A 104 19.86 17.17 -15.48
C GLU A 104 19.96 18.65 -15.11
N LEU A 105 18.92 19.22 -14.52
CA LEU A 105 18.89 20.60 -14.07
C LEU A 105 19.91 20.85 -12.97
N ASP A 106 20.05 19.93 -12.02
CA ASP A 106 21.05 20.04 -10.96
C ASP A 106 22.47 20.00 -11.52
N SER A 107 22.71 19.17 -12.53
CA SER A 107 24.01 19.12 -13.24
C SER A 107 24.32 20.41 -13.93
N ILE A 108 23.37 21.00 -14.64
CA ILE A 108 23.51 22.29 -15.32
C ILE A 108 23.78 23.40 -14.30
N ARG A 109 23.06 23.38 -13.19
CA ARG A 109 23.26 24.35 -12.10
C ARG A 109 24.67 24.29 -11.54
N LYS A 110 25.21 23.10 -11.33
CA LYS A 110 26.59 22.90 -10.86
C LYS A 110 27.61 23.44 -11.84
N GLU A 111 27.40 23.20 -13.15
CA GLU A 111 28.25 23.73 -14.21
C GLU A 111 28.24 25.26 -14.22
N LEU A 112 27.05 25.86 -14.10
CA LEU A 112 26.92 27.32 -14.03
C LEU A 112 27.59 27.91 -12.78
N ASP A 113 27.45 27.28 -11.65
CA ASP A 113 28.11 27.69 -10.42
C ASP A 113 29.63 27.62 -10.53
N TYR A 114 30.15 26.60 -11.23
CA TYR A 114 31.57 26.45 -11.49
C TYR A 114 32.12 27.57 -12.40
N LEU A 115 31.33 28.01 -13.37
CA LEU A 115 31.72 29.05 -14.33
C LEU A 115 31.64 30.47 -13.76
N THR A 116 30.89 30.65 -12.68
CA THR A 116 30.79 31.95 -12.00
C THR A 116 31.70 32.03 -10.81
#